data_117a501edf1545d2a6595d36feee6cc8
#
_entry.id   117a501edf1545d2a6595d36feee6cc8
#
_cell.length_a   1.000
_cell.length_b   1.000
_cell.length_c   1.000
_cell.angle_alpha   90.00
_cell.angle_beta   90.00
_cell.angle_gamma   90.00
#
_symmetry.space_group_name_H-M   'P 1'
#
loop_
_entity.id
_entity.type
_entity.pdbx_description
1 polymer ?
#
loop_
_entity_poly.entity_id
_entity_poly.type
_entity_poly.pdbx_seq_one_letter_code
_entity_poly.pdbx_strand_id
1 'polypeptide(L)'
;SLIRPDGSLDLEPLFAMPGNSLERLQGDGDFRSVECRELLNSADVVATNPPFSLFREFITQLVEYEKDFIILGNMNATTTKEIFPLFRDNRVWYGETIRSGDRKFHVPENYPLNASSCGVDESGRRFIRVKGVRWFTNLETNRRHTPIELTRHYSPEDYSHFENYDAINVGRTQYIPCDYDGVMGVPITFLDKYSPEPVSYTH
;
A
#
# COMPACT_ATOMS: atom_id res chain seq x y z
N SER A 1 -20.92 17.86 4.09
CA SER A 1 -20.02 17.09 3.20
C SER A 1 -18.64 17.73 3.24
N LEU A 2 -17.60 16.94 3.45
CA LEU A 2 -16.22 17.41 3.36
C LEU A 2 -15.71 17.51 1.92
N ILE A 3 -16.56 17.22 0.95
CA ILE A 3 -16.22 17.29 -0.48
C ILE A 3 -16.99 18.44 -1.11
N ARG A 4 -16.28 19.37 -1.71
CA ARG A 4 -16.84 20.48 -2.48
C ARG A 4 -17.41 19.98 -3.81
N PRO A 5 -18.30 20.76 -4.47
CA PRO A 5 -18.87 20.36 -5.76
C PRO A 5 -17.85 20.09 -6.88
N ASP A 6 -16.67 20.70 -6.79
CA ASP A 6 -15.55 20.49 -7.72
C ASP A 6 -14.71 19.25 -7.40
N GLY A 7 -15.10 18.47 -6.35
CA GLY A 7 -14.40 17.28 -5.90
C GLY A 7 -13.18 17.55 -5.03
N SER A 8 -12.90 18.79 -4.67
CA SER A 8 -11.86 19.14 -3.69
C SER A 8 -12.34 18.91 -2.26
N LEU A 9 -11.38 18.66 -1.34
CA LEU A 9 -11.68 18.58 0.08
C LEU A 9 -11.89 19.99 0.66
N ASP A 10 -12.99 20.16 1.40
CA ASP A 10 -13.21 21.31 2.24
C ASP A 10 -12.64 21.04 3.63
N LEU A 11 -11.49 21.61 3.90
CA LEU A 11 -10.78 21.40 5.17
C LEU A 11 -11.30 22.28 6.31
N GLU A 12 -11.99 23.39 6.02
CA GLU A 12 -12.48 24.31 7.05
C GLU A 12 -13.43 23.64 8.06
N PRO A 13 -14.44 22.85 7.61
CA PRO A 13 -15.29 22.14 8.56
C PRO A 13 -14.54 21.09 9.38
N LEU A 14 -13.48 20.49 8.80
CA LEU A 14 -12.65 19.51 9.51
C LEU A 14 -11.88 20.16 10.66
N PHE A 15 -11.25 21.29 10.41
CA PHE A 15 -10.50 22.03 11.45
C PHE A 15 -11.40 22.77 12.45
N ALA A 16 -12.66 23.01 12.11
CA ALA A 16 -13.64 23.53 13.03
C ALA A 16 -14.18 22.50 14.03
N MET A 17 -13.92 21.21 13.82
CA MET A 17 -14.34 20.16 14.75
C MET A 17 -13.51 20.24 16.04
N PRO A 18 -14.15 20.07 17.23
CA PRO A 18 -13.43 20.05 18.51
C PRO A 18 -12.35 18.96 18.52
N GLY A 19 -11.16 19.32 18.97
CA GLY A 19 -10.01 18.42 19.04
C GLY A 19 -9.13 18.41 17.79
N ASN A 20 -9.55 19.06 16.70
CA ASN A 20 -8.70 19.23 15.52
C ASN A 20 -7.95 20.55 15.60
N SER A 21 -6.70 20.55 15.19
CA SER A 21 -5.87 21.75 15.05
C SER A 21 -5.10 21.74 13.73
N LEU A 22 -4.76 22.93 13.25
CA LEU A 22 -3.86 23.13 12.12
C LEU A 22 -2.76 24.07 12.55
N GLU A 23 -1.54 23.55 12.64
CA GLU A 23 -0.37 24.33 13.03
C GLU A 23 0.66 24.32 11.90
N ARG A 24 1.31 25.47 11.73
CA ARG A 24 2.37 25.58 10.73
C ARG A 24 3.69 25.07 11.32
N LEU A 25 4.36 24.19 10.58
CA LEU A 25 5.72 23.76 10.93
C LEU A 25 6.69 24.95 10.89
N GLN A 26 7.71 24.92 11.75
CA GLN A 26 8.81 25.89 11.76
C GLN A 26 9.80 25.63 10.62
N GLY A 27 10.01 24.34 10.31
CA GLY A 27 10.89 23.86 9.26
C GLY A 27 10.22 23.69 7.90
N ASP A 28 10.90 22.99 7.01
CA ASP A 28 10.47 22.66 5.64
C ASP A 28 9.55 21.45 5.54
N GLY A 29 9.26 20.78 6.66
CA GLY A 29 8.43 19.57 6.72
C GLY A 29 9.17 18.28 6.35
N ASP A 30 10.50 18.28 6.33
CA ASP A 30 11.26 17.04 6.18
C ASP A 30 10.97 16.13 7.39
N PHE A 31 10.45 14.94 7.12
CA PHE A 31 10.08 13.97 8.17
C PHE A 31 11.27 13.52 9.04
N ARG A 32 12.50 13.74 8.59
CA ARG A 32 13.75 13.46 9.31
C ARG A 32 14.16 14.58 10.25
N SER A 33 13.53 15.75 10.17
CA SER A 33 13.81 16.88 11.06
C SER A 33 13.47 16.57 12.52
N VAL A 34 14.08 17.27 13.44
CA VAL A 34 13.79 17.11 14.89
C VAL A 34 12.31 17.40 15.15
N GLU A 35 11.78 18.50 14.59
CA GLU A 35 10.38 18.91 14.73
C GLU A 35 9.42 17.80 14.28
N CYS A 36 9.63 17.22 13.08
CA CYS A 36 8.77 16.15 12.57
C CYS A 36 8.89 14.86 13.37
N ARG A 37 10.08 14.54 13.93
CA ARG A 37 10.24 13.39 14.82
C ARG A 37 9.57 13.58 16.17
N GLU A 38 9.57 14.79 16.71
CA GLU A 38 8.84 15.13 17.95
C GLU A 38 7.32 14.97 17.72
N LEU A 39 6.81 15.48 16.59
CA LEU A 39 5.41 15.25 16.19
C LEU A 39 5.10 13.77 16.01
N LEU A 40 6.00 13.01 15.35
CA LEU A 40 5.86 11.58 15.19
C LEU A 40 5.81 10.88 16.57
N ASN A 41 6.66 11.26 17.51
CA ASN A 41 6.66 10.69 18.86
C ASN A 41 5.33 10.92 19.59
N SER A 42 4.69 12.07 19.39
CA SER A 42 3.42 12.43 20.03
C SER A 42 2.19 11.81 19.34
N ALA A 43 2.32 11.34 18.10
CA ALA A 43 1.22 10.75 17.33
C ALA A 43 0.95 9.31 17.77
N ASP A 44 -0.31 8.91 17.85
CA ASP A 44 -0.73 7.51 17.98
C ASP A 44 -0.79 6.84 16.61
N VAL A 45 -1.36 7.53 15.62
CA VAL A 45 -1.55 7.03 14.25
C VAL A 45 -1.05 8.04 13.23
N VAL A 46 -0.35 7.58 12.21
CA VAL A 46 0.13 8.39 11.08
C VAL A 46 -0.65 8.06 9.82
N ALA A 47 -1.44 9.03 9.32
CA ALA A 47 -2.17 8.92 8.07
C ALA A 47 -1.65 9.96 7.06
N THR A 48 -0.97 9.52 5.99
CA THR A 48 -0.35 10.45 5.05
C THR A 48 -0.09 9.85 3.67
N ASN A 49 0.26 10.73 2.72
CA ASN A 49 0.77 10.38 1.40
C ASN A 49 2.22 10.88 1.26
N PRO A 50 3.21 10.10 1.68
CA PRO A 50 4.61 10.52 1.60
C PRO A 50 5.10 10.57 0.15
N PRO A 51 6.17 11.35 -0.15
CA PRO A 51 6.82 11.29 -1.44
C PRO A 51 7.29 9.87 -1.77
N PHE A 52 6.93 9.32 -2.92
CA PHE A 52 7.26 7.94 -3.29
C PHE A 52 8.77 7.69 -3.38
N SER A 53 9.55 8.70 -3.69
CA SER A 53 11.03 8.64 -3.70
C SER A 53 11.63 8.38 -2.32
N LEU A 54 10.97 8.83 -1.25
CA LEU A 54 11.40 8.69 0.14
C LEU A 54 10.58 7.63 0.91
N PHE A 55 9.70 6.92 0.22
CA PHE A 55 8.76 5.99 0.83
C PHE A 55 9.43 4.93 1.71
N ARG A 56 10.54 4.35 1.24
CA ARG A 56 11.26 3.29 1.98
C ARG A 56 11.79 3.79 3.32
N GLU A 57 12.42 4.95 3.30
CA GLU A 57 12.99 5.59 4.48
C GLU A 57 11.88 5.98 5.47
N PHE A 58 10.78 6.54 4.94
CA PHE A 58 9.64 6.96 5.75
C PHE A 58 8.95 5.79 6.47
N ILE A 59 8.62 4.70 5.76
CA ILE A 59 7.97 3.54 6.39
C ILE A 59 8.89 2.85 7.41
N THR A 60 10.20 2.80 7.14
CA THR A 60 11.18 2.27 8.09
C THR A 60 11.17 3.08 9.38
N GLN A 61 11.15 4.40 9.28
CA GLN A 61 11.04 5.28 10.45
C GLN A 61 9.73 5.04 11.23
N LEU A 62 8.58 4.90 10.56
CA LEU A 62 7.31 4.61 11.25
C LEU A 62 7.38 3.31 12.05
N VAL A 63 8.00 2.28 11.47
CA VAL A 63 8.17 0.97 12.10
C VAL A 63 9.17 1.01 13.26
N GLU A 64 10.26 1.78 13.14
CA GLU A 64 11.25 2.00 14.20
C GLU A 64 10.66 2.77 15.40
N TYR A 65 9.76 3.71 15.12
CA TYR A 65 9.06 4.47 16.16
C TYR A 65 7.81 3.76 16.69
N GLU A 66 7.58 2.52 16.26
CA GLU A 66 6.44 1.68 16.68
C GLU A 66 5.08 2.39 16.52
N LYS A 67 4.91 3.14 15.43
CA LYS A 67 3.68 3.87 15.16
C LYS A 67 2.69 3.05 14.36
N ASP A 68 1.42 3.23 14.71
CA ASP A 68 0.34 2.81 13.85
C ASP A 68 0.24 3.73 12.64
N PHE A 69 0.00 3.17 11.47
CA PHE A 69 -0.05 4.00 10.26
C PHE A 69 -0.94 3.45 9.14
N ILE A 70 -1.37 4.37 8.30
CA ILE A 70 -1.94 4.12 6.98
C ILE A 70 -1.36 5.11 5.98
N ILE A 71 -0.55 4.65 5.05
CA ILE A 71 0.19 5.50 4.11
C ILE A 71 0.04 5.01 2.67
N LEU A 72 0.03 5.94 1.71
CA LEU A 72 0.05 5.61 0.29
C LEU A 72 1.48 5.31 -0.17
N GLY A 73 1.61 4.20 -0.89
CA GLY A 73 2.87 3.82 -1.51
C GLY A 73 2.66 3.12 -2.85
N ASN A 74 3.75 2.79 -3.53
CA ASN A 74 3.72 1.98 -4.73
C ASN A 74 4.04 0.52 -4.37
N MET A 75 3.26 -0.43 -4.89
CA MET A 75 3.45 -1.86 -4.62
C MET A 75 4.86 -2.37 -4.99
N ASN A 76 5.54 -1.72 -5.94
CA ASN A 76 6.91 -2.06 -6.27
C ASN A 76 7.89 -1.87 -5.10
N ALA A 77 7.55 -1.02 -4.13
CA ALA A 77 8.37 -0.87 -2.92
C ALA A 77 8.46 -2.17 -2.12
N THR A 78 7.43 -3.02 -2.17
CA THR A 78 7.40 -4.30 -1.42
C THR A 78 8.51 -5.27 -1.85
N THR A 79 9.01 -5.16 -3.09
CA THR A 79 10.11 -6.01 -3.57
C THR A 79 11.50 -5.56 -3.10
N THR A 80 11.58 -4.44 -2.38
CA THR A 80 12.85 -3.92 -1.90
C THR A 80 13.31 -4.62 -0.62
N LYS A 81 14.61 -4.63 -0.39
CA LYS A 81 15.22 -5.29 0.78
C LYS A 81 14.80 -4.68 2.13
N GLU A 82 14.37 -3.42 2.12
CA GLU A 82 13.89 -2.71 3.31
C GLU A 82 12.44 -3.08 3.65
N ILE A 83 11.59 -3.24 2.63
CA ILE A 83 10.15 -3.38 2.82
C ILE A 83 9.71 -4.85 2.85
N PHE A 84 10.30 -5.71 2.01
CA PHE A 84 9.89 -7.11 1.94
C PHE A 84 9.93 -7.84 3.29
N PRO A 85 10.98 -7.66 4.14
CA PRO A 85 11.00 -8.27 5.46
C PRO A 85 9.81 -7.83 6.34
N LEU A 86 9.34 -6.60 6.23
CA LEU A 86 8.20 -6.12 7.01
C LEU A 86 6.91 -6.87 6.66
N PHE A 87 6.71 -7.20 5.38
CA PHE A 87 5.59 -8.04 4.94
C PHE A 87 5.75 -9.49 5.38
N ARG A 88 6.94 -10.07 5.16
CA ARG A 88 7.26 -11.46 5.56
C ARG A 88 7.07 -11.68 7.06
N ASP A 89 7.52 -10.73 7.87
CA ASP A 89 7.49 -10.80 9.33
C ASP A 89 6.15 -10.29 9.90
N ASN A 90 5.18 -10.06 9.01
CA ASN A 90 3.82 -9.70 9.36
C ASN A 90 3.70 -8.39 10.16
N ARG A 91 4.58 -7.43 9.89
CA ARG A 91 4.63 -6.11 10.51
C ARG A 91 3.94 -5.03 9.69
N VAL A 92 3.77 -5.27 8.39
CA VAL A 92 3.11 -4.37 7.43
C VAL A 92 2.34 -5.20 6.43
N TRP A 93 1.20 -4.69 5.98
CA TRP A 93 0.36 -5.30 4.94
C TRP A 93 -0.35 -4.26 4.10
N TYR A 94 -1.04 -4.69 3.05
CA TYR A 94 -1.83 -3.79 2.23
C TYR A 94 -3.20 -3.52 2.86
N GLY A 95 -3.63 -2.25 2.81
CA GLY A 95 -4.97 -1.85 3.22
C GLY A 95 -6.06 -2.30 2.24
N GLU A 96 -7.31 -2.20 2.67
CA GLU A 96 -8.44 -2.84 2.00
C GLU A 96 -8.88 -2.22 0.68
N THR A 97 -8.83 -0.89 0.55
CA THR A 97 -9.63 -0.18 -0.46
C THR A 97 -8.98 0.00 -1.82
N ILE A 98 -7.65 0.05 -1.90
CA ILE A 98 -6.93 0.24 -3.16
C ILE A 98 -6.26 -1.07 -3.56
N ARG A 99 -6.90 -1.87 -4.43
CA ARG A 99 -6.46 -3.23 -4.79
C ARG A 99 -5.89 -3.36 -6.19
N SER A 100 -6.33 -2.53 -7.12
CA SER A 100 -5.92 -2.63 -8.53
C SER A 100 -6.14 -1.32 -9.26
N GLY A 101 -5.61 -1.24 -10.46
CA GLY A 101 -5.80 -0.12 -11.38
C GLY A 101 -4.90 1.07 -11.09
N ASP A 102 -5.08 2.05 -11.93
CA ASP A 102 -4.37 3.32 -11.87
C ASP A 102 -5.09 4.27 -10.91
N ARG A 103 -4.34 5.11 -10.23
CA ARG A 103 -4.90 6.23 -9.47
C ARG A 103 -4.58 7.54 -10.17
N LYS A 104 -5.61 8.36 -10.31
CA LYS A 104 -5.53 9.68 -10.91
C LYS A 104 -5.19 10.68 -9.79
N PHE A 105 -4.09 11.39 -9.96
CA PHE A 105 -3.67 12.47 -9.05
C PHE A 105 -3.70 13.78 -9.82
N HIS A 106 -4.42 14.77 -9.29
CA HIS A 106 -4.35 16.11 -9.83
C HIS A 106 -3.03 16.77 -9.45
N VAL A 107 -2.46 17.49 -10.38
CA VAL A 107 -1.16 18.15 -10.23
C VAL A 107 -1.27 19.64 -10.56
N PRO A 108 -0.35 20.48 -10.03
CA PRO A 108 -0.31 21.89 -10.34
C PRO A 108 -0.18 22.16 -11.86
N GLU A 109 -0.57 23.37 -12.30
CA GLU A 109 -0.54 23.77 -13.71
C GLU A 109 0.86 23.69 -14.34
N ASN A 110 1.90 23.97 -13.54
CA ASN A 110 3.29 23.93 -13.99
C ASN A 110 3.91 22.51 -13.98
N TYR A 111 3.15 21.47 -13.58
CA TYR A 111 3.67 20.10 -13.58
C TYR A 111 3.83 19.57 -15.01
N PRO A 112 4.99 18.99 -15.38
CA PRO A 112 5.21 18.48 -16.72
C PRO A 112 4.35 17.25 -17.03
N LEU A 113 3.60 17.27 -18.14
CA LEU A 113 2.79 16.13 -18.60
C LEU A 113 3.49 15.36 -19.73
N ASN A 114 4.66 14.80 -19.43
CA ASN A 114 5.52 14.15 -20.43
C ASN A 114 5.25 12.65 -20.62
N ALA A 115 4.46 12.05 -19.71
CA ALA A 115 4.16 10.62 -19.77
C ALA A 115 2.82 10.34 -20.47
N SER A 116 2.69 9.20 -21.13
CA SER A 116 1.48 8.76 -21.83
C SER A 116 0.25 8.60 -20.92
N SER A 117 0.49 8.53 -19.61
CA SER A 117 -0.57 8.39 -18.61
C SER A 117 -1.01 9.72 -17.96
N CYS A 118 -0.60 10.86 -18.54
CA CYS A 118 -0.95 12.19 -18.10
C CYS A 118 -2.02 12.80 -18.98
N GLY A 119 -2.72 13.82 -18.49
CA GLY A 119 -3.74 14.53 -19.28
C GLY A 119 -4.35 15.70 -18.55
N VAL A 120 -5.38 16.23 -19.16
CA VAL A 120 -6.26 17.25 -18.61
C VAL A 120 -7.67 16.64 -18.55
N ASP A 121 -8.37 16.78 -17.44
CA ASP A 121 -9.74 16.27 -17.30
C ASP A 121 -10.78 17.25 -17.90
N GLU A 122 -12.04 16.83 -17.89
CA GLU A 122 -13.14 17.62 -18.43
C GLU A 122 -13.34 18.99 -17.73
N SER A 123 -12.81 19.10 -16.49
CA SER A 123 -12.82 20.34 -15.70
C SER A 123 -11.58 21.21 -15.95
N GLY A 124 -10.72 20.86 -16.91
CA GLY A 124 -9.49 21.58 -17.22
C GLY A 124 -8.34 21.30 -16.24
N ARG A 125 -8.49 20.39 -15.27
CA ARG A 125 -7.45 20.10 -14.28
C ARG A 125 -6.45 19.10 -14.83
N ARG A 126 -5.17 19.39 -14.64
CA ARG A 126 -4.06 18.50 -15.03
C ARG A 126 -3.97 17.31 -14.08
N PHE A 127 -3.70 16.14 -14.62
CA PHE A 127 -3.55 14.94 -13.82
C PHE A 127 -2.45 14.03 -14.36
N ILE A 128 -1.94 13.19 -13.46
CA ILE A 128 -1.11 12.02 -13.77
C ILE A 128 -1.84 10.75 -13.29
N ARG A 129 -1.57 9.62 -13.96
CA ARG A 129 -2.02 8.30 -13.50
C ARG A 129 -0.82 7.52 -12.98
N VAL A 130 -0.93 7.04 -11.75
CA VAL A 130 0.10 6.23 -11.10
C VAL A 130 -0.42 4.82 -10.92
N LYS A 131 0.29 3.86 -11.52
CA LYS A 131 -0.02 2.43 -11.39
C LYS A 131 0.53 1.87 -10.08
N GLY A 132 -0.11 0.81 -9.58
CA GLY A 132 0.39 0.05 -8.44
C GLY A 132 0.32 0.79 -7.11
N VAL A 133 -0.49 1.85 -7.00
CA VAL A 133 -0.71 2.53 -5.72
C VAL A 133 -1.44 1.59 -4.77
N ARG A 134 -0.99 1.53 -3.52
CA ARG A 134 -1.58 0.76 -2.42
C ARG A 134 -1.54 1.56 -1.14
N TRP A 135 -2.48 1.25 -0.26
CA TRP A 135 -2.31 1.55 1.15
C TRP A 135 -1.34 0.54 1.77
N PHE A 136 -0.37 1.04 2.52
CA PHE A 136 0.49 0.27 3.40
C PHE A 136 0.09 0.60 4.83
N THR A 137 -0.09 -0.40 5.67
CA THR A 137 -0.59 -0.22 7.03
C THR A 137 -0.14 -1.35 7.95
N ASN A 138 -0.15 -1.10 9.25
CA ASN A 138 -0.06 -2.10 10.31
C ASN A 138 -1.35 -2.15 11.17
N LEU A 139 -2.39 -1.41 10.75
CA LEU A 139 -3.70 -1.43 11.42
C LEU A 139 -4.46 -2.69 11.03
N GLU A 140 -4.95 -3.42 12.03
CA GLU A 140 -5.75 -4.61 11.79
C GLU A 140 -7.08 -4.31 11.10
N THR A 141 -7.47 -5.21 10.21
CA THR A 141 -8.74 -5.15 9.50
C THR A 141 -9.35 -6.54 9.40
N ASN A 142 -10.68 -6.63 9.41
CA ASN A 142 -11.38 -7.91 9.31
C ASN A 142 -11.00 -8.70 8.06
N ARG A 143 -10.69 -8.00 7.00
CA ARG A 143 -10.34 -8.62 5.73
C ARG A 143 -9.00 -9.34 5.75
N ARG A 144 -8.03 -8.86 6.52
CA ARG A 144 -6.74 -9.50 6.67
C ARG A 144 -6.86 -10.94 7.16
N HIS A 145 -7.92 -11.23 7.92
CA HIS A 145 -8.23 -12.53 8.48
C HIS A 145 -9.17 -13.38 7.60
N THR A 146 -9.44 -12.94 6.36
CA THR A 146 -10.25 -13.72 5.41
C THR A 146 -9.37 -14.72 4.69
N PRO A 147 -9.53 -16.03 4.90
CA PRO A 147 -8.75 -17.06 4.22
C PRO A 147 -8.92 -16.99 2.71
N ILE A 148 -7.87 -17.38 1.98
CA ILE A 148 -7.96 -17.55 0.53
C ILE A 148 -8.65 -18.87 0.26
N GLU A 149 -9.72 -18.86 -0.53
CA GLU A 149 -10.36 -20.08 -1.03
C GLU A 149 -9.50 -20.66 -2.15
N LEU A 150 -8.93 -21.86 -1.91
CA LEU A 150 -8.14 -22.61 -2.86
C LEU A 150 -8.97 -23.75 -3.42
N THR A 151 -9.14 -23.78 -4.76
CA THR A 151 -9.98 -24.77 -5.46
C THR A 151 -9.21 -25.61 -6.47
N ARG A 152 -7.94 -25.29 -6.72
CA ARG A 152 -7.10 -26.02 -7.67
C ARG A 152 -6.36 -27.16 -6.99
N HIS A 153 -6.19 -28.26 -7.71
CA HIS A 153 -5.32 -29.37 -7.32
C HIS A 153 -3.99 -29.30 -8.04
N TYR A 154 -2.96 -29.81 -7.42
CA TYR A 154 -1.65 -29.92 -8.02
C TYR A 154 -1.63 -31.03 -9.09
N SER A 155 -0.99 -30.72 -10.23
CA SER A 155 -0.54 -31.72 -11.20
C SER A 155 0.81 -31.29 -11.78
N PRO A 156 1.75 -32.22 -12.02
CA PRO A 156 3.05 -31.89 -12.60
C PRO A 156 2.97 -31.22 -13.98
N GLU A 157 1.90 -31.47 -14.71
CA GLU A 157 1.67 -30.96 -16.07
C GLU A 157 1.25 -29.48 -16.04
N ASP A 158 0.54 -29.05 -14.98
CA ASP A 158 -0.01 -27.69 -14.86
C ASP A 158 0.96 -26.73 -14.18
N TYR A 159 1.93 -27.22 -13.41
CA TYR A 159 2.85 -26.41 -12.61
C TYR A 159 4.31 -26.70 -12.95
N SER A 160 4.92 -25.84 -13.75
CA SER A 160 6.35 -25.91 -14.03
C SER A 160 7.18 -25.58 -12.80
N HIS A 161 8.33 -26.24 -12.65
CA HIS A 161 9.33 -25.86 -11.65
C HIS A 161 10.24 -24.75 -12.16
N PHE A 162 10.74 -23.94 -11.25
CA PHE A 162 11.81 -23.00 -11.57
C PHE A 162 13.13 -23.75 -11.78
N GLU A 163 13.94 -23.32 -12.75
CA GLU A 163 15.22 -23.97 -13.08
C GLU A 163 16.27 -23.80 -11.95
N ASN A 164 16.24 -22.66 -11.27
CA ASN A 164 17.25 -22.25 -10.28
C ASN A 164 16.76 -22.29 -8.83
N TYR A 165 15.55 -22.78 -8.60
CA TYR A 165 14.95 -22.80 -7.28
C TYR A 165 13.95 -23.92 -7.15
N ASP A 166 14.02 -24.70 -6.06
CA ASP A 166 13.12 -25.83 -5.83
C ASP A 166 11.73 -25.34 -5.40
N ALA A 167 10.98 -24.87 -6.37
CA ALA A 167 9.61 -24.38 -6.20
C ALA A 167 8.81 -24.52 -7.50
N ILE A 168 7.52 -24.74 -7.37
CA ILE A 168 6.60 -24.64 -8.49
C ILE A 168 6.27 -23.19 -8.83
N ASN A 169 6.05 -22.89 -10.11
CA ASN A 169 5.66 -21.57 -10.59
C ASN A 169 4.14 -21.42 -10.61
N VAL A 170 3.60 -20.57 -9.74
CA VAL A 170 2.17 -20.25 -9.69
C VAL A 170 1.93 -18.87 -10.28
N GLY A 171 1.52 -18.81 -11.54
CA GLY A 171 1.38 -17.56 -12.30
C GLY A 171 0.27 -16.61 -11.81
N ARG A 172 -0.70 -17.09 -11.03
CA ARG A 172 -1.80 -16.29 -10.46
C ARG A 172 -2.19 -16.81 -9.08
N THR A 173 -2.57 -15.93 -8.18
CA THR A 173 -2.99 -16.29 -6.80
C THR A 173 -4.14 -17.31 -6.78
N GLN A 174 -5.08 -17.23 -7.72
CA GLN A 174 -6.21 -18.18 -7.83
C GLN A 174 -5.80 -19.57 -8.32
N TYR A 175 -4.55 -19.77 -8.72
CA TYR A 175 -4.00 -21.04 -9.17
C TYR A 175 -3.13 -21.71 -8.11
N ILE A 176 -3.07 -21.16 -6.91
CA ILE A 176 -2.40 -21.81 -5.77
C ILE A 176 -3.12 -23.14 -5.52
N PRO A 177 -2.42 -24.30 -5.60
CA PRO A 177 -3.03 -25.58 -5.35
C PRO A 177 -3.32 -25.79 -3.86
N CYS A 178 -4.42 -26.44 -3.54
CA CYS A 178 -4.85 -26.68 -2.17
C CYS A 178 -4.17 -27.92 -1.51
N ASP A 179 -3.53 -28.75 -2.31
CA ASP A 179 -2.97 -30.06 -1.93
C ASP A 179 -1.47 -30.20 -2.23
N TYR A 180 -0.74 -29.09 -2.30
CA TYR A 180 0.70 -29.10 -2.53
C TYR A 180 1.44 -28.53 -1.31
N ASP A 181 2.28 -29.35 -0.68
CA ASP A 181 3.03 -29.00 0.53
C ASP A 181 4.43 -28.43 0.24
N GLY A 182 4.82 -28.33 -1.03
CA GLY A 182 6.13 -27.81 -1.44
C GLY A 182 6.18 -26.29 -1.51
N VAL A 183 7.37 -25.77 -1.84
CA VAL A 183 7.57 -24.34 -2.01
C VAL A 183 6.94 -23.85 -3.31
N MET A 184 6.26 -22.71 -3.26
CA MET A 184 5.57 -22.10 -4.38
C MET A 184 6.07 -20.67 -4.64
N GLY A 185 6.44 -20.38 -5.88
CA GLY A 185 6.66 -19.02 -6.35
C GLY A 185 5.35 -18.39 -6.77
N VAL A 186 4.87 -17.42 -6.01
CA VAL A 186 3.60 -16.73 -6.25
C VAL A 186 3.82 -15.29 -6.71
N PRO A 187 2.92 -14.70 -7.52
CA PRO A 187 3.04 -13.31 -7.91
C PRO A 187 2.87 -12.37 -6.71
N ILE A 188 3.49 -11.18 -6.76
CA ILE A 188 3.41 -10.17 -5.70
C ILE A 188 1.96 -9.77 -5.36
N THR A 189 1.02 -9.93 -6.28
CA THR A 189 -0.41 -9.72 -6.06
C THR A 189 -1.03 -10.70 -5.05
N PHE A 190 -0.31 -11.77 -4.69
CA PHE A 190 -0.69 -12.64 -3.58
C PHE A 190 -0.82 -11.86 -2.26
N LEU A 191 0.03 -10.86 -2.04
CA LEU A 191 0.02 -10.02 -0.84
C LEU A 191 -1.28 -9.20 -0.68
N ASP A 192 -2.03 -8.95 -1.76
CA ASP A 192 -3.36 -8.33 -1.70
C ASP A 192 -4.42 -9.25 -1.04
N LYS A 193 -4.12 -10.54 -0.91
CA LYS A 193 -5.03 -11.58 -0.41
C LYS A 193 -4.43 -12.39 0.74
N TYR A 194 -3.19 -12.11 1.10
CA TYR A 194 -2.52 -12.83 2.19
C TYR A 194 -3.27 -12.66 3.49
N SER A 195 -3.55 -13.78 4.15
CA SER A 195 -4.07 -13.86 5.51
C SER A 195 -3.02 -14.50 6.41
N PRO A 196 -2.78 -14.00 7.63
CA PRO A 196 -1.91 -14.66 8.61
C PRO A 196 -2.52 -15.94 9.18
N GLU A 197 -3.84 -16.11 9.02
CA GLU A 197 -4.53 -17.31 9.45
C GLU A 197 -4.12 -18.51 8.59
N PRO A 198 -4.00 -19.72 9.18
CA PRO A 198 -3.75 -20.92 8.39
C PRO A 198 -4.87 -21.12 7.36
N VAL A 199 -4.49 -21.46 6.15
CA VAL A 199 -5.44 -21.76 5.07
C VAL A 199 -6.31 -22.92 5.52
N SER A 200 -7.62 -22.68 5.72
CA SER A 200 -8.55 -23.75 5.97
C SER A 200 -8.84 -24.46 4.64
N TYR A 201 -8.32 -25.66 4.49
CA TYR A 201 -8.70 -26.53 3.38
C TYR A 201 -10.16 -26.95 3.57
N THR A 202 -11.06 -26.45 2.75
CA THR A 202 -12.41 -27.04 2.64
C THR A 202 -12.27 -28.32 1.84
N HIS A 203 -12.44 -29.44 2.52
CA HIS A 203 -12.52 -30.77 1.92
C HIS A 203 -13.83 -30.91 1.13
#